data_fb22582761b22f05c2742f0a7b7856c2
#
_entry.id   fb22582761b22f05c2742f0a7b7856c2
#
_cell.length_a   1.000
_cell.length_b   1.000
_cell.length_c   1.000
_cell.angle_alpha   90.00
_cell.angle_beta   90.00
_cell.angle_gamma   90.00
#
_symmetry.space_group_name_H-M   'P 1'
#
loop_
_entity.id
_entity.type
_entity.pdbx_description
1 polymer ?
#
loop_
_entity_poly.entity_id
_entity_poly.type
_entity_poly.pdbx_seq_one_letter_code
_entity_poly.pdbx_strand_id
1 'polypeptide(L)'
;NSYLFPHAVESSLVKQMRENTEPVNEIIFIGSLLYRDEFHKTRISYIEEIFRNELPLKVYGQLESDSYPILKMKQATYQAVKMLSAMNFKRIYENRALQKIGQLTEMPRKSSYSSIKKNIIIEPVFGKEMLEQIAGYSVGFNQHAEVAGDYAANVRMFEVSGVGALLVTDHKKNIHTLFEPDSEILTYNSKEECIDKLRWAINHPAEAQSIALAGQQRALRDHSVEKRVDLLYEIIQREL
;
A
#
# COMPACT_ATOMS: atom_id res chain seq x y z
N ASN A 1 16.97 10.05 -23.01
CA ASN A 1 15.82 9.16 -23.14
C ASN A 1 15.32 8.76 -21.73
N SER A 2 14.02 8.50 -21.59
CA SER A 2 13.38 8.07 -20.34
C SER A 2 12.67 6.75 -20.58
N TYR A 3 12.90 5.77 -19.71
CA TYR A 3 12.33 4.43 -19.82
C TYR A 3 11.49 4.09 -18.60
N LEU A 4 10.31 3.49 -18.81
CA LEU A 4 9.52 2.92 -17.74
C LEU A 4 10.14 1.59 -17.29
N PHE A 5 10.52 1.51 -16.03
CA PHE A 5 11.10 0.31 -15.44
C PHE A 5 10.26 -0.12 -14.23
N PRO A 6 9.23 -0.96 -14.40
CA PRO A 6 8.36 -1.40 -13.32
C PRO A 6 9.08 -2.27 -12.30
N HIS A 7 8.55 -2.33 -11.08
CA HIS A 7 9.02 -3.27 -10.07
C HIS A 7 8.87 -4.73 -10.53
N ALA A 8 9.53 -5.63 -9.81
CA ALA A 8 9.57 -7.06 -10.14
C ALA A 8 9.46 -7.92 -8.87
N VAL A 9 9.16 -9.20 -9.07
CA VAL A 9 9.21 -10.23 -8.04
C VAL A 9 10.31 -11.24 -8.31
N GLU A 10 10.87 -11.81 -7.25
CA GLU A 10 11.81 -12.93 -7.35
C GLU A 10 11.02 -14.23 -7.54
N SER A 11 11.12 -14.80 -8.75
CA SER A 11 10.27 -15.91 -9.20
C SER A 11 10.38 -17.15 -8.34
N SER A 12 11.60 -17.54 -7.97
CA SER A 12 11.83 -18.76 -7.20
C SER A 12 11.28 -18.65 -5.79
N LEU A 13 11.44 -17.47 -5.18
CA LEU A 13 10.99 -17.20 -3.82
C LEU A 13 9.46 -17.22 -3.73
N VAL A 14 8.75 -16.50 -4.62
CA VAL A 14 7.27 -16.41 -4.56
C VAL A 14 6.59 -17.74 -4.90
N LYS A 15 7.15 -18.55 -5.81
CA LYS A 15 6.64 -19.91 -6.06
C LYS A 15 6.74 -20.79 -4.82
N GLN A 16 7.90 -20.83 -4.17
CA GLN A 16 8.12 -21.60 -2.95
C GLN A 16 7.15 -21.20 -1.83
N MET A 17 6.82 -19.90 -1.70
CA MET A 17 5.88 -19.45 -0.68
C MET A 17 4.50 -20.09 -0.88
N ARG A 18 3.96 -20.05 -2.10
CA ARG A 18 2.62 -20.56 -2.40
C ARG A 18 2.50 -22.07 -2.28
N GLU A 19 3.51 -22.83 -2.72
CA GLU A 19 3.50 -24.28 -2.65
C GLU A 19 3.44 -24.83 -1.21
N ASN A 20 3.92 -24.07 -0.25
CA ASN A 20 4.02 -24.46 1.16
C ASN A 20 2.95 -23.85 2.07
N THR A 21 1.95 -23.16 1.51
CA THR A 21 1.00 -22.39 2.32
C THR A 21 -0.45 -22.63 1.85
N GLU A 22 -1.32 -23.05 2.77
CA GLU A 22 -2.77 -23.03 2.56
C GLU A 22 -3.31 -21.69 3.06
N PRO A 23 -3.80 -20.80 2.17
CA PRO A 23 -4.24 -19.47 2.56
C PRO A 23 -5.57 -19.52 3.30
N VAL A 24 -5.70 -18.70 4.34
CA VAL A 24 -6.99 -18.43 4.96
C VAL A 24 -7.80 -17.49 4.07
N ASN A 25 -9.13 -17.66 4.08
CA ASN A 25 -10.05 -16.82 3.31
C ASN A 25 -10.30 -15.48 4.01
N GLU A 26 -9.23 -14.70 4.15
CA GLU A 26 -9.21 -13.37 4.76
C GLU A 26 -8.42 -12.40 3.87
N ILE A 27 -8.53 -11.12 4.20
CA ILE A 27 -7.85 -10.01 3.52
C ILE A 27 -6.60 -9.63 4.31
N ILE A 28 -5.48 -9.41 3.60
CA ILE A 28 -4.26 -8.85 4.20
C ILE A 28 -3.95 -7.48 3.60
N PHE A 29 -3.51 -6.57 4.45
CA PHE A 29 -2.85 -5.33 4.06
C PHE A 29 -1.48 -5.25 4.72
N ILE A 30 -0.44 -4.97 3.95
CA ILE A 30 0.92 -4.70 4.46
C ILE A 30 1.41 -3.36 3.94
N GLY A 31 1.70 -2.42 4.83
CA GLY A 31 2.22 -1.13 4.42
C GLY A 31 2.27 -0.09 5.53
N SER A 32 2.90 1.04 5.24
CA SER A 32 2.98 2.16 6.17
C SER A 32 1.62 2.82 6.35
N LEU A 33 1.30 3.12 7.61
CA LEU A 33 0.10 3.82 8.07
C LEU A 33 0.50 5.09 8.84
N LEU A 34 1.56 5.76 8.39
CA LEU A 34 2.07 6.95 9.03
C LEU A 34 1.13 8.13 8.75
N TYR A 35 0.48 8.64 9.79
CA TYR A 35 -0.46 9.75 9.69
C TYR A 35 0.24 11.10 9.45
N ARG A 36 1.54 11.19 9.68
CA ARG A 36 2.32 12.42 9.55
C ARG A 36 2.39 12.96 8.14
N ASP A 37 2.45 12.05 7.18
CA ASP A 37 2.59 12.40 5.80
C ASP A 37 1.19 12.36 5.17
N GLU A 38 0.77 13.42 4.54
CA GLU A 38 -0.51 13.48 3.81
C GLU A 38 -0.67 12.33 2.81
N PHE A 39 0.46 11.67 2.47
CA PHE A 39 0.56 10.54 1.53
C PHE A 39 -0.17 9.25 1.92
N HIS A 40 -0.69 9.13 3.15
CA HIS A 40 -1.35 7.89 3.61
C HIS A 40 -2.79 8.11 4.11
N LYS A 41 -3.33 9.31 4.01
CA LYS A 41 -4.68 9.63 4.49
C LYS A 41 -5.75 8.80 3.78
N THR A 42 -5.65 8.71 2.46
CA THR A 42 -6.59 7.94 1.63
C THR A 42 -6.56 6.47 2.02
N ARG A 43 -5.38 5.88 2.11
CA ARG A 43 -5.17 4.48 2.52
C ARG A 43 -5.83 4.15 3.85
N ILE A 44 -5.62 5.00 4.83
CA ILE A 44 -6.22 4.88 6.17
C ILE A 44 -7.74 4.90 6.10
N SER A 45 -8.31 5.81 5.32
CA SER A 45 -9.76 5.94 5.19
C SER A 45 -10.42 4.72 4.53
N TYR A 46 -9.71 4.01 3.63
CA TYR A 46 -10.17 2.75 3.07
C TYR A 46 -10.11 1.61 4.10
N ILE A 47 -9.03 1.52 4.86
CA ILE A 47 -8.90 0.53 5.94
C ILE A 47 -10.01 0.71 6.99
N GLU A 48 -10.31 1.95 7.39
CA GLU A 48 -11.42 2.24 8.29
C GLU A 48 -12.76 1.79 7.70
N GLU A 49 -12.97 1.99 6.38
CA GLU A 49 -14.20 1.58 5.73
C GLU A 49 -14.33 0.06 5.64
N ILE A 50 -13.24 -0.66 5.35
CA ILE A 50 -13.20 -2.12 5.34
C ILE A 50 -13.61 -2.66 6.72
N PHE A 51 -13.11 -2.05 7.81
CA PHE A 51 -13.50 -2.43 9.18
C PHE A 51 -14.95 -2.12 9.52
N ARG A 52 -15.49 -0.96 9.10
CA ARG A 52 -16.90 -0.64 9.30
C ARG A 52 -17.84 -1.63 8.63
N ASN A 53 -17.40 -2.21 7.53
CA ASN A 53 -18.13 -3.24 6.80
C ASN A 53 -17.87 -4.67 7.30
N GLU A 54 -17.17 -4.82 8.44
CA GLU A 54 -16.91 -6.09 9.14
C GLU A 54 -16.21 -7.14 8.26
N LEU A 55 -15.44 -6.69 7.25
CA LEU A 55 -14.66 -7.58 6.41
C LEU A 55 -13.42 -8.10 7.18
N PRO A 56 -13.03 -9.37 7.00
CA PRO A 56 -11.93 -9.99 7.75
C PRO A 56 -10.57 -9.49 7.25
N LEU A 57 -10.13 -8.31 7.70
CA LEU A 57 -8.88 -7.68 7.33
C LEU A 57 -7.83 -7.80 8.44
N LYS A 58 -6.64 -8.27 8.09
CA LYS A 58 -5.41 -8.19 8.89
C LYS A 58 -4.50 -7.11 8.34
N VAL A 59 -3.95 -6.31 9.23
CA VAL A 59 -3.09 -5.19 8.88
C VAL A 59 -1.72 -5.38 9.51
N TYR A 60 -0.69 -5.46 8.67
CA TYR A 60 0.70 -5.45 9.09
C TYR A 60 1.30 -4.08 8.76
N GLY A 61 1.59 -3.29 9.78
CA GLY A 61 2.09 -1.95 9.54
C GLY A 61 2.46 -1.19 10.78
N GLN A 62 3.29 -0.18 10.59
CA GLN A 62 3.67 0.71 11.67
C GLN A 62 2.62 1.81 11.82
N LEU A 63 1.98 1.86 12.98
CA LEU A 63 1.16 2.99 13.39
C LEU A 63 2.02 4.01 14.13
N GLU A 64 2.01 5.23 13.67
CA GLU A 64 2.44 6.33 14.52
C GLU A 64 1.36 6.63 15.57
N SER A 65 1.71 6.45 16.82
CA SER A 65 0.92 6.97 17.93
C SER A 65 1.78 7.92 18.73
N ASP A 66 1.58 9.20 18.53
CA ASP A 66 2.10 10.16 19.50
C ASP A 66 1.44 9.91 20.86
N SER A 67 2.24 9.81 21.91
CA SER A 67 1.70 9.89 23.27
C SER A 67 0.98 11.24 23.45
N TYR A 68 -0.04 11.28 24.29
CA TYR A 68 -0.82 12.49 24.50
C TYR A 68 0.04 13.75 24.78
N PRO A 69 1.11 13.70 25.62
CA PRO A 69 1.99 14.84 25.83
C PRO A 69 2.72 15.30 24.56
N ILE A 70 3.22 14.35 23.76
CA ILE A 70 3.92 14.64 22.49
C ILE A 70 2.96 15.30 21.49
N LEU A 71 1.73 14.78 21.38
CA LEU A 71 0.72 15.37 20.51
C LEU A 71 0.38 16.82 20.92
N LYS A 72 0.20 17.06 22.24
CA LYS A 72 -0.05 18.41 22.77
C LYS A 72 1.11 19.37 22.49
N MET A 73 2.34 18.89 22.67
CA MET A 73 3.53 19.68 22.33
C MET A 73 3.56 20.01 20.82
N LYS A 74 3.27 19.06 19.94
CA LYS A 74 3.21 19.30 18.49
C LYS A 74 2.10 20.29 18.12
N GLN A 75 0.92 20.20 18.75
CA GLN A 75 -0.17 21.14 18.54
C GLN A 75 0.19 22.56 18.95
N ALA A 76 0.79 22.72 20.13
CA ALA A 76 1.28 24.00 20.61
C ALA A 76 2.36 24.59 19.69
N THR A 77 3.32 23.78 19.28
CA THR A 77 4.37 24.20 18.34
C THR A 77 3.78 24.60 16.99
N TYR A 78 2.81 23.86 16.46
CA TYR A 78 2.12 24.20 15.22
C TYR A 78 1.44 25.56 15.32
N GLN A 79 0.67 25.82 16.40
CA GLN A 79 -0.01 27.09 16.62
C GLN A 79 1.01 28.25 16.73
N ALA A 80 2.10 28.07 17.49
CA ALA A 80 3.15 29.04 17.64
C ALA A 80 3.82 29.37 16.28
N VAL A 81 4.16 28.35 15.49
CA VAL A 81 4.77 28.53 14.16
C VAL A 81 3.82 29.25 13.22
N LYS A 82 2.53 28.91 13.19
CA LYS A 82 1.53 29.60 12.34
C LYS A 82 1.34 31.07 12.77
N MET A 83 1.28 31.33 14.08
CA MET A 83 1.17 32.69 14.60
C MET A 83 2.39 33.55 14.23
N LEU A 84 3.62 33.02 14.45
CA LEU A 84 4.85 33.71 14.13
C LEU A 84 5.03 33.91 12.61
N SER A 85 4.58 32.95 11.80
CA SER A 85 4.55 33.10 10.34
C SER A 85 3.63 34.23 9.89
N ALA A 86 2.45 34.36 10.53
CA ALA A 86 1.51 35.46 10.27
C ALA A 86 2.09 36.81 10.65
N MET A 87 3.02 36.86 11.61
CA MET A 87 3.76 38.06 12.02
C MET A 87 5.02 38.33 11.19
N ASN A 88 5.21 37.62 10.07
CA ASN A 88 6.33 37.75 9.13
C ASN A 88 7.73 37.46 9.72
N PHE A 89 7.79 36.63 10.77
CA PHE A 89 9.02 36.23 11.44
C PHE A 89 9.74 35.14 10.65
N LYS A 90 10.51 35.48 9.61
CA LYS A 90 11.14 34.53 8.67
C LYS A 90 12.21 33.61 9.28
N ARG A 91 12.83 33.99 10.41
CA ARG A 91 13.87 33.21 11.11
C ARG A 91 13.42 31.84 11.62
N ILE A 92 12.11 31.58 11.73
CA ILE A 92 11.55 30.30 12.18
C ILE A 92 11.92 29.16 11.22
N TYR A 93 12.08 29.46 9.93
CA TYR A 93 12.38 28.48 8.89
C TYR A 93 13.86 28.08 8.83
N GLU A 94 14.73 28.68 9.63
CA GLU A 94 16.13 28.28 9.76
C GLU A 94 16.28 26.96 10.55
N ASN A 95 15.29 26.62 11.39
CA ASN A 95 15.28 25.36 12.13
C ASN A 95 14.45 24.30 11.36
N ARG A 96 15.14 23.22 10.93
CA ARG A 96 14.52 22.13 10.15
C ARG A 96 13.27 21.49 10.81
N ALA A 97 13.23 21.39 12.14
CA ALA A 97 12.09 20.82 12.85
C ALA A 97 10.87 21.76 12.81
N LEU A 98 11.09 23.06 13.01
CA LEU A 98 10.04 24.08 12.93
C LEU A 98 9.56 24.28 11.50
N GLN A 99 10.45 24.18 10.53
CA GLN A 99 10.10 24.21 9.10
C GLN A 99 9.13 23.08 8.73
N LYS A 100 9.44 21.84 9.15
CA LYS A 100 8.55 20.68 8.91
C LYS A 100 7.16 20.88 9.51
N ILE A 101 7.09 21.40 10.74
CA ILE A 101 5.82 21.67 11.41
C ILE A 101 5.06 22.83 10.73
N GLY A 102 5.78 23.86 10.27
CA GLY A 102 5.20 25.00 9.56
C GLY A 102 4.63 24.66 8.18
N GLN A 103 5.14 23.60 7.54
CA GLN A 103 4.64 23.09 6.25
C GLN A 103 3.38 22.23 6.36
N LEU A 104 3.01 21.81 7.58
CA LEU A 104 1.75 21.06 7.76
C LEU A 104 0.56 21.94 7.37
N THR A 105 -0.32 21.41 6.53
CA THR A 105 -1.55 22.07 6.10
C THR A 105 -2.59 22.10 7.21
N GLU A 106 -2.58 21.07 8.08
CA GLU A 106 -3.52 20.92 9.19
C GLU A 106 -2.79 20.73 10.52
N MET A 107 -3.49 21.13 11.61
CA MET A 107 -3.00 20.92 12.97
C MET A 107 -2.92 19.42 13.27
N PRO A 108 -1.80 18.94 13.87
CA PRO A 108 -1.69 17.54 14.30
C PRO A 108 -2.88 17.14 15.17
N ARG A 109 -3.57 16.07 14.82
CA ARG A 109 -4.72 15.51 15.55
C ARG A 109 -4.36 14.14 16.11
N LYS A 110 -5.06 13.73 17.18
CA LYS A 110 -4.99 12.35 17.63
C LYS A 110 -5.56 11.47 16.51
N SER A 111 -4.78 10.45 16.09
CA SER A 111 -5.31 9.51 15.12
C SER A 111 -6.59 8.87 15.67
N SER A 112 -7.64 8.80 14.86
CA SER A 112 -8.92 8.18 15.22
C SER A 112 -8.82 6.65 15.41
N TYR A 113 -7.64 6.09 15.21
CA TYR A 113 -7.34 4.66 15.33
C TYR A 113 -7.55 4.03 16.72
N SER A 114 -8.00 4.78 17.72
CA SER A 114 -8.16 4.24 19.07
C SER A 114 -9.18 3.09 19.14
N SER A 115 -10.13 3.02 18.22
CA SER A 115 -11.08 1.92 18.07
C SER A 115 -10.53 0.74 17.28
N ILE A 116 -9.63 0.99 16.32
CA ILE A 116 -9.03 -0.02 15.44
C ILE A 116 -7.82 -0.69 16.11
N LYS A 117 -7.17 0.01 17.03
CA LYS A 117 -5.83 -0.29 17.58
C LYS A 117 -5.68 -1.64 18.28
N LYS A 118 -6.71 -2.21 18.83
CA LYS A 118 -6.55 -3.32 19.78
C LYS A 118 -6.48 -4.71 19.16
N ASN A 119 -7.05 -4.93 17.98
CA ASN A 119 -7.28 -6.30 17.49
C ASN A 119 -6.72 -6.61 16.10
N ILE A 120 -6.13 -5.64 15.39
CA ILE A 120 -6.01 -5.78 13.92
C ILE A 120 -4.64 -5.41 13.38
N ILE A 121 -3.85 -4.60 14.10
CA ILE A 121 -2.56 -4.15 13.62
C ILE A 121 -1.46 -4.93 14.29
N ILE A 122 -0.77 -5.68 13.43
CA ILE A 122 0.39 -6.49 13.77
C ILE A 122 1.65 -5.68 13.43
N GLU A 123 2.76 -5.94 14.10
CA GLU A 123 4.03 -5.30 13.80
C GLU A 123 4.41 -5.46 12.32
N PRO A 124 5.11 -4.47 11.72
CA PRO A 124 5.49 -4.51 10.33
C PRO A 124 6.45 -5.68 10.06
N VAL A 125 6.23 -6.36 8.94
CA VAL A 125 7.06 -7.46 8.45
C VAL A 125 7.74 -7.06 7.15
N PHE A 126 8.92 -7.62 6.86
CA PHE A 126 9.74 -7.26 5.72
C PHE A 126 10.35 -8.48 5.03
N GLY A 127 10.79 -8.31 3.80
CA GLY A 127 11.53 -9.31 3.04
C GLY A 127 10.77 -10.64 2.90
N LYS A 128 11.43 -11.73 3.19
CA LYS A 128 10.88 -13.08 3.05
C LYS A 128 9.66 -13.30 3.95
N GLU A 129 9.72 -12.90 5.22
CA GLU A 129 8.63 -13.02 6.18
C GLU A 129 7.36 -12.31 5.69
N MET A 130 7.51 -11.14 5.07
CA MET A 130 6.39 -10.41 4.48
C MET A 130 5.71 -11.20 3.36
N LEU A 131 6.49 -11.84 2.48
CA LEU A 131 5.94 -12.68 1.41
C LEU A 131 5.23 -13.92 1.97
N GLU A 132 5.78 -14.54 3.01
CA GLU A 132 5.15 -15.65 3.74
C GLU A 132 3.80 -15.22 4.34
N GLN A 133 3.75 -14.04 4.96
CA GLN A 133 2.49 -13.50 5.47
C GLN A 133 1.48 -13.26 4.34
N ILE A 134 1.88 -12.65 3.21
CA ILE A 134 0.96 -12.42 2.08
C ILE A 134 0.44 -13.75 1.54
N ALA A 135 1.30 -14.75 1.38
CA ALA A 135 0.92 -16.08 0.88
C ALA A 135 -0.10 -16.81 1.79
N GLY A 136 -0.11 -16.48 3.08
CA GLY A 136 -1.06 -17.02 4.05
C GLY A 136 -2.50 -16.52 3.91
N TYR A 137 -2.78 -15.57 3.02
CA TYR A 137 -4.10 -14.97 2.83
C TYR A 137 -4.56 -15.11 1.37
N SER A 138 -5.88 -15.26 1.17
CA SER A 138 -6.44 -15.39 -0.18
C SER A 138 -6.52 -14.06 -0.92
N VAL A 139 -6.65 -12.94 -0.20
CA VAL A 139 -6.85 -11.61 -0.80
C VAL A 139 -5.85 -10.60 -0.24
N GLY A 140 -5.12 -9.93 -1.11
CA GLY A 140 -4.25 -8.80 -0.77
C GLY A 140 -4.89 -7.47 -1.16
N PHE A 141 -5.22 -6.64 -0.16
CA PHE A 141 -5.69 -5.28 -0.39
C PHE A 141 -4.50 -4.32 -0.59
N ASN A 142 -4.55 -3.53 -1.64
CA ASN A 142 -3.58 -2.48 -1.92
C ASN A 142 -4.26 -1.15 -2.19
N GLN A 143 -3.68 -0.07 -1.70
CA GLN A 143 -4.02 1.30 -2.02
C GLN A 143 -2.72 2.06 -2.26
N HIS A 144 -2.57 2.64 -3.44
CA HIS A 144 -1.41 3.48 -3.73
C HIS A 144 -1.37 4.68 -2.79
N ALA A 145 -0.16 5.10 -2.42
CA ALA A 145 0.01 6.38 -1.74
C ALA A 145 -0.25 7.53 -2.71
N GLU A 146 -0.69 8.68 -2.21
CA GLU A 146 -1.04 9.84 -3.02
C GLU A 146 0.10 10.32 -3.92
N VAL A 147 1.36 10.08 -3.51
CA VAL A 147 2.56 10.40 -4.32
C VAL A 147 2.62 9.64 -5.65
N ALA A 148 1.95 8.50 -5.78
CA ALA A 148 1.89 7.75 -7.02
C ALA A 148 1.06 8.46 -8.11
N GLY A 149 0.22 9.44 -7.72
CA GLY A 149 -0.65 10.16 -8.65
C GLY A 149 -1.54 9.19 -9.44
N ASP A 150 -1.54 9.37 -10.76
CA ASP A 150 -2.41 8.62 -11.67
C ASP A 150 -1.82 7.26 -12.14
N TYR A 151 -0.58 6.93 -11.74
CA TYR A 151 0.13 5.77 -12.28
C TYR A 151 0.43 4.74 -11.20
N ALA A 152 0.20 3.47 -11.52
CA ALA A 152 0.59 2.35 -10.68
C ALA A 152 2.11 2.15 -10.76
N ALA A 153 2.76 2.15 -9.57
CA ALA A 153 4.20 1.92 -9.45
C ALA A 153 4.56 1.23 -8.13
N ASN A 154 3.59 0.63 -7.44
CA ASN A 154 3.77 0.07 -6.11
C ASN A 154 4.29 -1.38 -6.22
N VAL A 155 5.40 -1.69 -5.57
CA VAL A 155 5.99 -3.05 -5.52
C VAL A 155 5.00 -4.08 -4.96
N ARG A 156 4.12 -3.69 -4.02
CA ARG A 156 3.13 -4.57 -3.38
C ARG A 156 2.21 -5.26 -4.38
N MET A 157 1.88 -4.60 -5.49
CA MET A 157 1.05 -5.22 -6.54
C MET A 157 1.70 -6.50 -7.07
N PHE A 158 3.00 -6.45 -7.35
CA PHE A 158 3.75 -7.57 -7.89
C PHE A 158 3.99 -8.66 -6.84
N GLU A 159 4.20 -8.28 -5.58
CA GLU A 159 4.40 -9.21 -4.47
C GLU A 159 3.11 -9.99 -4.16
N VAL A 160 1.97 -9.32 -4.06
CA VAL A 160 0.65 -9.95 -3.81
C VAL A 160 0.30 -10.90 -4.95
N SER A 161 0.37 -10.44 -6.20
CA SER A 161 0.08 -11.29 -7.36
C SER A 161 1.11 -12.41 -7.49
N GLY A 162 2.40 -12.12 -7.26
CA GLY A 162 3.48 -13.09 -7.38
C GLY A 162 3.34 -14.29 -6.45
N VAL A 163 2.92 -14.09 -5.20
CA VAL A 163 2.65 -15.20 -4.27
C VAL A 163 1.30 -15.89 -4.53
N GLY A 164 0.49 -15.42 -5.49
CA GLY A 164 -0.78 -16.03 -5.87
C GLY A 164 -1.95 -15.67 -4.95
N ALA A 165 -1.88 -14.56 -4.21
CA ALA A 165 -3.03 -13.96 -3.57
C ALA A 165 -3.78 -13.05 -4.57
N LEU A 166 -5.12 -12.96 -4.45
CA LEU A 166 -5.89 -12.05 -5.29
C LEU A 166 -5.58 -10.59 -4.94
N LEU A 167 -5.03 -9.85 -5.88
CA LEU A 167 -4.80 -8.42 -5.71
C LEU A 167 -6.09 -7.62 -5.91
N VAL A 168 -6.49 -6.85 -4.91
CA VAL A 168 -7.54 -5.83 -4.99
C VAL A 168 -6.89 -4.46 -4.79
N THR A 169 -6.90 -3.60 -5.82
CA THR A 169 -6.15 -2.34 -5.83
C THR A 169 -6.93 -1.19 -6.45
N ASP A 170 -6.57 0.04 -6.11
CA ASP A 170 -7.12 1.23 -6.76
C ASP A 170 -6.74 1.28 -8.25
N HIS A 171 -7.70 1.66 -9.08
CA HIS A 171 -7.50 1.79 -10.52
C HIS A 171 -6.51 2.92 -10.84
N LYS A 172 -5.59 2.66 -11.79
CA LYS A 172 -4.60 3.62 -12.28
C LYS A 172 -4.54 3.58 -13.80
N LYS A 173 -4.16 4.70 -14.44
CA LYS A 173 -4.15 4.84 -15.91
C LYS A 173 -3.33 3.78 -16.65
N ASN A 174 -2.25 3.30 -16.04
CA ASN A 174 -1.35 2.30 -16.64
C ASN A 174 -1.62 0.87 -16.17
N ILE A 175 -2.73 0.62 -15.46
CA ILE A 175 -2.97 -0.70 -14.86
C ILE A 175 -2.99 -1.82 -15.89
N HIS A 176 -3.61 -1.59 -17.07
CA HIS A 176 -3.70 -2.55 -18.16
C HIS A 176 -2.34 -2.93 -18.78
N THR A 177 -1.31 -2.11 -18.61
CA THR A 177 0.06 -2.46 -19.05
C THR A 177 0.74 -3.43 -18.08
N LEU A 178 0.23 -3.53 -16.85
CA LEU A 178 0.78 -4.35 -15.80
C LEU A 178 -0.03 -5.62 -15.59
N PHE A 179 -1.34 -5.47 -15.40
CA PHE A 179 -2.29 -6.56 -15.18
C PHE A 179 -3.62 -6.25 -15.86
N GLU A 180 -4.36 -7.28 -16.27
CA GLU A 180 -5.69 -7.09 -16.85
C GLU A 180 -6.74 -7.09 -15.73
N PRO A 181 -7.47 -5.96 -15.52
CA PRO A 181 -8.56 -5.88 -14.55
C PRO A 181 -9.64 -6.94 -14.77
N ASP A 182 -10.23 -7.39 -13.67
CA ASP A 182 -11.30 -8.39 -13.56
C ASP A 182 -10.95 -9.80 -14.06
N SER A 183 -9.75 -10.00 -14.64
CA SER A 183 -9.25 -11.32 -15.06
C SER A 183 -7.94 -11.75 -14.42
N GLU A 184 -7.05 -10.81 -14.05
CA GLU A 184 -5.76 -11.06 -13.39
C GLU A 184 -5.70 -10.41 -12.00
N ILE A 185 -6.44 -9.32 -11.81
CA ILE A 185 -6.57 -8.56 -10.56
C ILE A 185 -7.98 -7.96 -10.48
N LEU A 186 -8.39 -7.48 -9.30
CA LEU A 186 -9.57 -6.63 -9.17
C LEU A 186 -9.17 -5.18 -8.93
N THR A 187 -9.83 -4.25 -9.63
CA THR A 187 -9.61 -2.82 -9.43
C THR A 187 -10.86 -2.10 -8.94
N TYR A 188 -10.67 -0.96 -8.24
CA TYR A 188 -11.75 -0.12 -7.74
C TYR A 188 -11.42 1.37 -7.92
N ASN A 189 -12.46 2.20 -8.07
CA ASN A 189 -12.38 3.65 -8.22
C ASN A 189 -12.97 4.41 -7.01
N SER A 190 -13.75 3.74 -6.19
CA SER A 190 -14.37 4.32 -5.00
C SER A 190 -14.27 3.38 -3.78
N LYS A 191 -14.62 3.89 -2.59
CA LYS A 191 -14.66 3.07 -1.37
C LYS A 191 -15.75 2.03 -1.45
N GLU A 192 -16.90 2.39 -1.98
CA GLU A 192 -18.04 1.50 -2.17
C GLU A 192 -17.65 0.33 -3.07
N GLU A 193 -17.06 0.62 -4.23
CA GLU A 193 -16.57 -0.40 -5.16
C GLU A 193 -15.48 -1.28 -4.52
N CYS A 194 -14.57 -0.70 -3.74
CA CYS A 194 -13.55 -1.44 -2.99
C CYS A 194 -14.20 -2.46 -2.04
N ILE A 195 -15.19 -2.04 -1.25
CA ILE A 195 -15.91 -2.91 -0.31
C ILE A 195 -16.65 -4.02 -1.06
N ASP A 196 -17.30 -3.71 -2.18
CA ASP A 196 -18.03 -4.69 -2.98
C ASP A 196 -17.09 -5.73 -3.60
N LYS A 197 -15.95 -5.31 -4.17
CA LYS A 197 -14.92 -6.22 -4.71
C LYS A 197 -14.31 -7.10 -3.62
N LEU A 198 -13.98 -6.56 -2.46
CA LEU A 198 -13.45 -7.33 -1.33
C LEU A 198 -14.48 -8.33 -0.78
N ARG A 199 -15.74 -7.91 -0.61
CA ARG A 199 -16.83 -8.77 -0.18
C ARG A 199 -17.10 -9.88 -1.19
N TRP A 200 -17.11 -9.55 -2.48
CA TRP A 200 -17.23 -10.54 -3.54
C TRP A 200 -16.12 -11.58 -3.46
N ALA A 201 -14.85 -11.16 -3.33
CA ALA A 201 -13.71 -12.05 -3.26
C ALA A 201 -13.78 -13.04 -2.09
N ILE A 202 -14.23 -12.58 -0.91
CA ILE A 202 -14.41 -13.43 0.27
C ILE A 202 -15.58 -14.42 0.10
N ASN A 203 -16.66 -14.01 -0.56
CA ASN A 203 -17.85 -14.83 -0.75
C ASN A 203 -17.75 -15.80 -1.95
N HIS A 204 -16.79 -15.59 -2.86
CA HIS A 204 -16.58 -16.39 -4.06
C HIS A 204 -15.12 -16.88 -4.15
N PRO A 205 -14.67 -17.70 -3.17
CA PRO A 205 -13.24 -18.03 -3.05
C PRO A 205 -12.70 -18.82 -4.24
N ALA A 206 -13.50 -19.63 -4.93
CA ALA A 206 -13.05 -20.38 -6.08
C ALA A 206 -12.80 -19.48 -7.30
N GLU A 207 -13.71 -18.55 -7.57
CA GLU A 207 -13.57 -17.57 -8.65
C GLU A 207 -12.44 -16.58 -8.34
N ALA A 208 -12.35 -16.13 -7.09
CA ALA A 208 -11.26 -15.27 -6.60
C ALA A 208 -9.91 -15.94 -6.79
N GLN A 209 -9.80 -17.24 -6.49
CA GLN A 209 -8.58 -18.01 -6.70
C GLN A 209 -8.25 -18.15 -8.19
N SER A 210 -9.24 -18.32 -9.07
CA SER A 210 -8.99 -18.37 -10.52
C SER A 210 -8.35 -17.08 -11.04
N ILE A 211 -8.88 -15.92 -10.63
CA ILE A 211 -8.30 -14.61 -10.97
C ILE A 211 -6.89 -14.46 -10.36
N ALA A 212 -6.71 -14.86 -9.11
CA ALA A 212 -5.41 -14.79 -8.44
C ALA A 212 -4.33 -15.62 -9.15
N LEU A 213 -4.68 -16.82 -9.63
CA LEU A 213 -3.78 -17.68 -10.40
C LEU A 213 -3.41 -17.06 -11.76
N ALA A 214 -4.35 -16.44 -12.44
CA ALA A 214 -4.07 -15.70 -13.68
C ALA A 214 -3.13 -14.50 -13.41
N GLY A 215 -3.37 -13.75 -12.35
CA GLY A 215 -2.49 -12.67 -11.89
C GLY A 215 -1.09 -13.16 -11.52
N GLN A 216 -0.98 -14.33 -10.86
CA GLN A 216 0.31 -14.94 -10.55
C GLN A 216 1.07 -15.32 -11.81
N GLN A 217 0.40 -15.95 -12.78
CA GLN A 217 1.01 -16.30 -14.07
C GLN A 217 1.52 -15.06 -14.79
N ARG A 218 0.73 -13.97 -14.80
CA ARG A 218 1.14 -12.69 -15.35
C ARG A 218 2.37 -12.13 -14.65
N ALA A 219 2.37 -12.10 -13.31
CA ALA A 219 3.49 -11.59 -12.51
C ALA A 219 4.79 -12.37 -12.78
N LEU A 220 4.73 -13.69 -12.82
CA LEU A 220 5.89 -14.55 -13.06
C LEU A 220 6.39 -14.47 -14.49
N ARG A 221 5.50 -14.36 -15.48
CA ARG A 221 5.85 -14.29 -16.89
C ARG A 221 6.46 -12.95 -17.29
N ASP A 222 5.84 -11.83 -16.85
CA ASP A 222 6.12 -10.50 -17.37
C ASP A 222 6.77 -9.56 -16.36
N HIS A 223 6.71 -9.88 -15.07
CA HIS A 223 7.15 -9.01 -13.98
C HIS A 223 8.15 -9.67 -13.02
N SER A 224 8.84 -10.68 -13.48
CA SER A 224 9.93 -11.31 -12.71
C SER A 224 11.22 -10.48 -12.78
N VAL A 225 12.13 -10.73 -11.84
CA VAL A 225 13.46 -10.10 -11.82
C VAL A 225 14.23 -10.42 -13.12
N GLU A 226 14.13 -11.66 -13.61
CA GLU A 226 14.76 -12.09 -14.84
C GLU A 226 14.28 -11.25 -16.04
N LYS A 227 12.96 -11.00 -16.13
CA LYS A 227 12.40 -10.14 -17.17
C LYS A 227 12.84 -8.69 -17.06
N ARG A 228 13.12 -8.19 -15.88
CA ARG A 228 13.70 -6.84 -15.70
C ARG A 228 15.15 -6.79 -16.14
N VAL A 229 15.91 -7.86 -15.92
CA VAL A 229 17.29 -7.97 -16.41
C VAL A 229 17.30 -7.99 -17.94
N ASP A 230 16.45 -8.79 -18.60
CA ASP A 230 16.31 -8.82 -20.06
C ASP A 230 15.99 -7.40 -20.61
N LEU A 231 14.98 -6.73 -20.04
CA LEU A 231 14.60 -5.37 -20.44
C LEU A 231 15.75 -4.36 -20.26
N LEU A 232 16.46 -4.43 -19.14
CA LEU A 232 17.60 -3.55 -18.89
C LEU A 232 18.70 -3.77 -19.92
N TYR A 233 18.99 -5.04 -20.24
CA TYR A 233 19.97 -5.37 -21.26
C TYR A 233 19.58 -4.81 -22.65
N GLU A 234 18.32 -4.97 -23.06
CA GLU A 234 17.82 -4.40 -24.30
C GLU A 234 17.94 -2.87 -24.37
N ILE A 235 17.62 -2.18 -23.24
CA ILE A 235 17.75 -0.72 -23.16
C ILE A 235 19.22 -0.31 -23.34
N ILE A 236 20.14 -0.97 -22.65
CA ILE A 236 21.57 -0.69 -22.73
C ILE A 236 22.08 -0.89 -24.18
N GLN A 237 21.67 -1.98 -24.83
CA GLN A 237 22.08 -2.25 -26.21
C GLN A 237 21.57 -1.21 -27.23
N ARG A 238 20.44 -0.58 -26.97
CA ARG A 238 19.88 0.50 -27.82
C ARG A 238 20.58 1.85 -27.67
N GLU A 239 21.15 2.08 -26.46
CA GLU A 239 21.75 3.37 -26.12
C GLU A 239 23.28 3.40 -26.33
N LEU A 240 23.93 2.24 -26.55
CA LEU A 240 25.32 2.10 -26.95
C LEU A 240 25.49 2.14 -28.46
#